data_09932ee35efdbceb03384ad608c9a209
#
_entry.id   09932ee35efdbceb03384ad608c9a209
#
_cell.length_a   1.000
_cell.length_b   1.000
_cell.length_c   1.000
_cell.angle_alpha   90.00
_cell.angle_beta   90.00
_cell.angle_gamma   90.00
#
_symmetry.space_group_name_H-M   'P 1'
#
loop_
_entity.id
_entity.type
_entity.pdbx_description
1 polymer ?
#
loop_
_entity_poly.entity_id
_entity_poly.type
_entity_poly.pdbx_seq_one_letter_code
_entity_poly.pdbx_strand_id
1 'polypeptide(L)' 'MLQTNEVYNMDCMEGIKLLDDNSIDLVLIDPPYLLNLNKIKNTSSINNYANELIGLKDGFDLKVLDLLVQKMKKINI' A
#
# COMPACT_ATOMS: atom_id res chain seq x y z
N MET A 1 -17.52 -3.66 -9.65
CA MET A 1 -16.48 -2.99 -10.45
C MET A 1 -16.36 -1.53 -10.03
N LEU A 2 -15.15 -1.04 -9.84
CA LEU A 2 -14.94 0.35 -9.47
C LEU A 2 -15.07 1.26 -10.69
N GLN A 3 -15.54 2.48 -10.45
CA GLN A 3 -15.70 3.47 -11.51
C GLN A 3 -14.43 4.32 -11.64
N THR A 4 -14.15 4.80 -12.84
CA THR A 4 -13.04 5.71 -13.10
C THR A 4 -13.34 7.11 -12.52
N ASN A 5 -12.28 7.86 -12.26
CA ASN A 5 -12.37 9.24 -11.74
C ASN A 5 -13.06 9.34 -10.38
N GLU A 6 -12.98 8.28 -9.59
CA GLU A 6 -13.54 8.23 -8.25
C GLU A 6 -12.47 7.93 -7.22
N VAL A 7 -12.63 8.46 -6.02
CA VAL A 7 -11.79 8.14 -4.86
C VAL A 7 -12.60 7.25 -3.93
N TYR A 8 -12.01 6.12 -3.56
CA TYR A 8 -12.66 5.15 -2.68
C TYR A 8 -11.89 5.05 -1.37
N ASN A 9 -12.58 5.26 -0.27
CA ASN A 9 -12.02 5.10 1.07
C ASN A 9 -12.33 3.70 1.57
N MET A 10 -11.44 2.77 1.30
CA MET A 10 -11.59 1.37 1.70
C MET A 10 -10.23 0.70 1.82
N ASP A 11 -10.19 -0.48 2.42
CA ASP A 11 -8.98 -1.29 2.44
C ASP A 11 -8.52 -1.58 1.01
N CYS A 12 -7.24 -1.37 0.73
CA CYS A 12 -6.72 -1.50 -0.63
C CYS A 12 -6.83 -2.94 -1.15
N MET A 13 -6.65 -3.95 -0.31
CA MET A 13 -6.80 -5.35 -0.72
C MET A 13 -8.22 -5.64 -1.21
N GLU A 14 -9.22 -5.09 -0.54
CA GLU A 14 -10.61 -5.23 -0.96
C GLU A 14 -10.88 -4.46 -2.25
N GLY A 15 -10.36 -3.24 -2.34
CA GLY A 15 -10.53 -2.41 -3.53
C GLY A 15 -9.87 -3.01 -4.77
N ILE A 16 -8.66 -3.52 -4.64
CA ILE A 16 -7.92 -4.11 -5.76
C ILE A 16 -8.67 -5.32 -6.34
N LYS A 17 -9.29 -6.13 -5.49
CA LYS A 17 -10.05 -7.29 -5.94
C LYS A 17 -11.26 -6.93 -6.82
N LEU A 18 -11.74 -5.69 -6.69
CA LEU A 18 -12.87 -5.20 -7.49
C LEU A 18 -12.45 -4.69 -8.87
N LEU A 19 -11.16 -4.58 -9.13
CA LEU A 19 -10.64 -4.16 -10.43
C LEU A 19 -10.57 -5.34 -11.39
N ASP A 20 -10.81 -5.06 -12.66
CA ASP A 20 -10.62 -6.07 -13.71
C ASP A 20 -9.13 -6.28 -13.98
N ASP A 21 -8.75 -7.48 -14.35
CA ASP A 21 -7.40 -7.79 -14.78
C ASP A 21 -7.08 -7.02 -16.06
N ASN A 22 -5.84 -6.58 -16.21
CA ASN A 22 -5.36 -5.87 -17.38
C ASN A 22 -6.14 -4.57 -17.68
N SER A 23 -6.63 -3.88 -16.64
CA SER A 23 -7.46 -2.67 -16.80
C SER A 23 -6.76 -1.37 -16.40
N ILE A 24 -5.64 -1.45 -15.69
CA ILE A 24 -4.99 -0.29 -15.06
C ILE A 24 -3.77 0.13 -15.89
N ASP A 25 -3.72 1.41 -16.25
CA ASP A 25 -2.63 1.99 -17.02
C ASP A 25 -1.43 2.39 -16.17
N LEU A 26 -1.68 2.89 -14.96
CA LEU A 26 -0.65 3.38 -14.05
C LEU A 26 -1.03 3.07 -12.60
N VAL A 27 -0.07 2.55 -11.86
CA VAL A 27 -0.17 2.39 -10.42
C VAL A 27 0.82 3.36 -9.77
N LEU A 28 0.30 4.25 -8.93
CA LEU A 28 1.11 5.19 -8.15
C LEU A 28 0.79 4.97 -6.68
N ILE A 29 1.75 4.46 -5.94
CA ILE A 29 1.58 4.12 -4.52
C ILE A 29 2.80 4.55 -3.72
N ASP A 30 2.56 4.80 -2.44
CA ASP A 30 3.61 5.09 -1.46
C ASP A 30 3.38 4.18 -0.25
N PRO A 31 3.81 2.90 -0.34
CA PRO A 31 3.54 1.94 0.72
C PRO A 31 4.33 2.25 1.99
N PRO A 32 3.81 1.88 3.16
CA PRO A 32 4.56 2.02 4.40
C PRO A 32 5.78 1.11 4.39
N TYR A 33 6.91 1.65 4.83
CA TYR A 33 8.12 0.86 4.98
C TYR A 33 8.08 0.10 6.31
N LEU A 34 8.76 -1.04 6.33
CA LEU A 34 9.00 -1.75 7.57
C LEU A 34 9.96 -0.93 8.44
N LEU A 35 9.48 -0.48 9.59
CA LEU A 35 10.25 0.37 10.49
C LEU A 35 11.01 -0.47 11.51
N ASN A 36 12.31 -0.15 11.71
CA ASN A 36 13.09 -0.69 12.80
C ASN A 36 12.95 0.23 14.02
N LEU A 37 11.95 -0.05 14.85
CA LEU A 37 11.64 0.77 16.03
C LEU A 37 12.76 0.76 17.06
N ASN A 38 13.64 -0.24 17.06
CA ASN A 38 14.78 -0.30 17.98
C ASN A 38 15.78 0.82 17.73
N LYS A 39 15.92 1.28 16.49
CA LYS A 39 16.80 2.38 16.15
C LYS A 39 16.25 3.76 16.53
N ILE A 40 14.95 3.86 16.73
CA ILE A 40 14.28 5.14 17.03
C ILE A 40 13.88 5.28 18.50
N LYS A 41 14.19 4.33 19.34
CA LYS A 41 13.81 4.32 20.76
C LYS A 41 14.57 5.33 21.64
N ASN A 42 15.59 6.02 21.12
CA ASN A 42 16.52 6.78 21.94
C ASN A 42 16.14 8.26 22.11
N THR A 43 15.00 8.71 21.58
CA THR A 43 14.51 10.07 21.79
C THR A 43 13.05 10.07 22.20
N SER A 44 12.70 10.90 23.20
CA SER A 44 11.34 10.95 23.74
C SER A 44 10.29 11.36 22.71
N SER A 45 10.63 12.27 21.82
CA SER A 45 9.75 12.70 20.74
C SER A 45 9.46 11.58 19.73
N ILE A 46 10.46 10.73 19.49
CA ILE A 46 10.33 9.59 18.59
C ILE A 46 9.49 8.48 19.23
N ASN A 47 9.52 8.32 20.56
CA ASN A 47 8.68 7.34 21.24
C ASN A 47 7.19 7.63 21.03
N ASN A 48 6.76 8.89 21.09
CA ASN A 48 5.39 9.27 20.78
C ASN A 48 5.07 9.02 19.31
N TYR A 49 6.00 9.35 18.42
CA TYR A 49 5.87 9.12 17.00
C TYR A 49 5.79 7.62 16.67
N ALA A 50 6.60 6.82 17.35
CA ALA A 50 6.60 5.37 17.17
C ALA A 50 5.26 4.75 17.56
N ASN A 51 4.58 5.26 18.59
CA ASN A 51 3.25 4.79 18.97
C ASN A 51 2.21 5.08 17.88
N GLU A 52 2.32 6.22 17.22
CA GLU A 52 1.47 6.54 16.07
C GLU A 52 1.77 5.65 14.87
N LEU A 53 3.01 5.20 14.74
CA LEU A 53 3.46 4.36 13.64
C LEU A 53 3.32 2.86 13.92
N ILE A 54 2.71 2.46 15.02
CA ILE A 54 2.66 1.06 15.41
C ILE A 54 1.99 0.18 14.34
N GLY A 55 1.05 0.73 13.59
CA GLY A 55 0.43 0.03 12.47
C GLY A 55 1.33 -0.16 11.26
N LEU A 56 2.46 0.57 11.21
CA LEU A 56 3.43 0.50 10.12
C LEU A 56 4.63 -0.39 10.44
N LYS A 57 4.79 -0.83 11.69
CA LYS A 57 5.95 -1.61 12.12
C LYS A 57 6.06 -2.97 11.40
N ASP A 58 4.93 -3.52 10.99
CA ASP A 58 4.86 -4.80 10.29
C ASP A 58 5.06 -4.63 8.79
N GLY A 59 5.20 -3.38 8.33
CA GLY A 59 5.40 -3.06 6.93
C GLY A 59 4.13 -3.19 6.11
N PHE A 60 4.30 -3.67 4.92
CA PHE A 60 3.29 -3.68 3.88
C PHE A 60 3.19 -5.10 3.32
N ASP A 61 1.98 -5.59 3.10
CA ASP A 61 1.78 -6.93 2.54
C ASP A 61 2.18 -6.95 1.07
N LEU A 62 3.26 -7.67 0.76
CA LEU A 62 3.78 -7.76 -0.60
C LEU A 62 2.82 -8.43 -1.58
N LYS A 63 1.82 -9.15 -1.09
CA LYS A 63 0.76 -9.71 -1.96
C LYS A 63 -0.01 -8.63 -2.71
N VAL A 64 -0.05 -7.41 -2.16
CA VAL A 64 -0.66 -6.27 -2.84
C VAL A 64 0.04 -6.01 -4.18
N LEU A 65 1.37 -6.10 -4.21
CA LEU A 65 2.14 -5.88 -5.43
C LEU A 65 1.81 -6.93 -6.50
N ASP A 66 1.69 -8.19 -6.13
CA ASP A 66 1.32 -9.25 -7.06
C ASP A 66 -0.07 -9.02 -7.65
N LEU A 67 -1.03 -8.64 -6.80
CA LEU A 67 -2.38 -8.33 -7.26
C LEU A 67 -2.40 -7.12 -8.20
N LEU A 68 -1.65 -6.07 -7.87
CA LEU A 68 -1.57 -4.87 -8.71
C LEU A 68 -1.00 -5.20 -10.08
N VAL A 69 0.03 -6.03 -10.15
CA VAL A 69 0.60 -6.45 -11.44
C VAL A 69 -0.45 -7.17 -12.30
N GLN A 70 -1.28 -8.01 -11.70
CA GLN A 70 -2.36 -8.68 -12.42
C GLN A 70 -3.39 -7.71 -13.00
N LYS A 71 -3.61 -6.58 -12.31
CA LYS A 71 -4.59 -5.58 -12.72
C LYS A 71 -4.05 -4.61 -13.76
N MET A 72 -2.74 -4.51 -13.91
CA MET A 72 -2.10 -3.62 -14.88
C MET A 72 -2.19 -4.18 -16.30
N LYS A 73 -2.34 -3.27 -17.27
CA LYS A 73 -2.27 -3.63 -18.67
C LYS A 73 -0.89 -4.16 -19.02
N LYS A 74 -0.84 -5.21 -19.82
CA LYS A 74 0.43 -5.76 -20.28
C LYS A 74 1.00 -4.87 -21.38
N ILE A 75 2.32 -4.65 -21.31
CA ILE A 75 3.05 -3.93 -22.34
C ILE A 75 3.58 -4.96 -23.31
N ASN A 76 3.21 -4.83 -24.57
CA ASN A 76 3.81 -5.61 -25.66
C ASN A 76 5.02 -4.83 -26.17
N ILE A 77 6.19 -5.37 -25.93
CA ILE A 77 7.43 -4.79 -26.41
C ILE A 77 7.87 -5.55 -27.66
#